data_cf16e6e77bdf2a8cf2a0d9e8de7bf93a
#
_entry.id   cf16e6e77bdf2a8cf2a0d9e8de7bf93a
#
_cell.length_a   1.000
_cell.length_b   1.000
_cell.length_c   1.000
_cell.angle_alpha   90.00
_cell.angle_beta   90.00
_cell.angle_gamma   90.00
#
_symmetry.space_group_name_H-M   'P 1'
#
loop_
_entity.id
_entity.type
_entity.pdbx_description
1 polymer ?
#
loop_
_entity_poly.entity_id
_entity_poly.type
_entity_poly.pdbx_seq_one_letter_code
_entity_poly.pdbx_strand_id
1 'polypeptide(L)'
;DANDEVVPYKKPANEIVEDYKKEIAERFIELINKDESSMTWVKEWSTAFEKQRSLTSNIPYKGRNAFMLSVIAALKGYSDPRWVTFNGLRNFDGAHVKKGEKGVHIERWIVSDLTKKKGEKDKFIDFDKLKKLIKSGERDVREFAIFPKIFTVFNVEQCEGVPPLVEQEEKKINQEQYVTDVANGMKVKLLNDGGDNAYYSPFEDTVHLPNKNAFSSDYAYNATALHELGHATGRESRLQRN
;
A
#
# COMPACT_ATOMS: atom_id res chain seq x y z
N ASP A 1 55.08 5.75 2.32
CA ASP A 1 53.92 5.91 1.45
C ASP A 1 52.69 5.39 2.21
N ALA A 2 51.99 6.33 2.83
CA ALA A 2 50.75 6.01 3.53
C ALA A 2 49.64 5.85 2.50
N ASN A 3 49.12 4.65 2.36
CA ASN A 3 47.85 4.39 1.67
C ASN A 3 46.72 4.99 2.54
N ASP A 4 46.34 6.21 2.26
CA ASP A 4 45.08 6.77 2.71
C ASP A 4 43.93 6.03 2.01
N GLU A 5 43.47 4.94 2.63
CA GLU A 5 42.17 4.34 2.25
C GLU A 5 41.09 5.38 2.54
N VAL A 6 40.59 6.01 1.50
CA VAL A 6 39.43 6.89 1.56
C VAL A 6 38.23 6.04 1.98
N VAL A 7 37.92 6.05 3.28
CA VAL A 7 36.69 5.43 3.80
C VAL A 7 35.51 6.15 3.15
N PRO A 8 34.66 5.47 2.37
CA PRO A 8 33.55 6.12 1.70
C PRO A 8 32.60 6.75 2.76
N TYR A 9 32.32 8.05 2.60
CA TYR A 9 31.39 8.78 3.47
C TYR A 9 30.04 8.09 3.48
N LYS A 10 29.62 7.63 4.64
CA LYS A 10 28.32 7.00 4.84
C LYS A 10 27.35 8.05 5.34
N LYS A 11 26.41 8.47 4.48
CA LYS A 11 25.38 9.45 4.85
C LYS A 11 24.66 9.04 6.13
N PRO A 12 24.39 9.99 7.06
CA PRO A 12 23.54 9.77 8.24
C PRO A 12 22.12 9.32 7.83
N ALA A 13 21.47 8.56 8.69
CA ALA A 13 20.14 7.99 8.38
C ALA A 13 19.06 9.06 8.13
N ASN A 14 19.14 10.21 8.84
CA ASN A 14 18.24 11.34 8.63
C ASN A 14 18.42 11.99 7.23
N GLU A 15 19.64 12.15 6.74
CA GLU A 15 19.90 12.68 5.40
C GLU A 15 19.40 11.73 4.32
N ILE A 16 19.55 10.41 4.50
CA ILE A 16 19.01 9.42 3.56
C ILE A 16 17.48 9.51 3.49
N VAL A 17 16.82 9.73 4.61
CA VAL A 17 15.35 9.88 4.66
C VAL A 17 14.92 11.18 3.98
N GLU A 18 15.63 12.28 4.17
CA GLU A 18 15.30 13.57 3.51
C GLU A 18 15.56 13.50 1.99
N ASP A 19 16.66 12.91 1.56
CA ASP A 19 16.92 12.66 0.13
C ASP A 19 15.80 11.82 -0.50
N TYR A 20 15.32 10.80 0.22
CA TYR A 20 14.20 9.96 -0.22
C TYR A 20 12.89 10.74 -0.35
N LYS A 21 12.57 11.61 0.61
CA LYS A 21 11.38 12.48 0.53
C LYS A 21 11.46 13.42 -0.67
N LYS A 22 12.63 13.99 -0.92
CA LYS A 22 12.87 14.87 -2.06
C LYS A 22 12.70 14.10 -3.38
N GLU A 23 13.27 12.91 -3.49
CA GLU A 23 13.10 12.04 -4.66
C GLU A 23 11.60 11.76 -4.94
N ILE A 24 10.80 11.44 -3.92
CA ILE A 24 9.35 11.24 -4.07
C ILE A 24 8.69 12.49 -4.67
N ALA A 25 8.98 13.66 -4.12
CA ALA A 25 8.38 14.91 -4.59
C ALA A 25 8.77 15.23 -6.04
N GLU A 26 10.04 15.08 -6.40
CA GLU A 26 10.54 15.30 -7.77
C GLU A 26 9.88 14.34 -8.77
N ARG A 27 9.77 13.05 -8.43
CA ARG A 27 9.11 12.05 -9.29
C ARG A 27 7.62 12.32 -9.45
N PHE A 28 6.97 12.78 -8.40
CA PHE A 28 5.56 13.14 -8.47
C PHE A 28 5.32 14.36 -9.36
N ILE A 29 6.16 15.39 -9.24
CA ILE A 29 6.12 16.58 -10.11
C ILE A 29 6.39 16.17 -11.56
N GLU A 30 7.37 15.29 -11.82
CA GLU A 30 7.65 14.77 -13.15
C GLU A 30 6.41 14.08 -13.76
N LEU A 31 5.69 13.28 -12.97
CA LEU A 31 4.47 12.62 -13.44
C LEU A 31 3.37 13.61 -13.79
N ILE A 32 3.13 14.61 -12.93
CA ILE A 32 2.12 15.65 -13.18
C ILE A 32 2.45 16.41 -14.48
N ASN A 33 3.71 16.79 -14.69
CA ASN A 33 4.12 17.55 -15.85
C ASN A 33 4.09 16.73 -17.16
N LYS A 34 4.17 15.41 -17.08
CA LYS A 34 4.15 14.52 -18.25
C LYS A 34 2.77 14.39 -18.86
N ASP A 35 1.72 14.60 -18.10
CA ASP A 35 0.33 14.39 -18.52
C ASP A 35 -0.54 15.63 -18.23
N GLU A 36 -0.35 16.68 -19.02
CA GLU A 36 -1.16 17.91 -18.93
C GLU A 36 -2.65 17.70 -19.32
N SER A 37 -3.01 16.56 -19.91
CA SER A 37 -4.32 16.38 -20.54
C SER A 37 -5.32 15.57 -19.73
N SER A 38 -4.95 14.95 -18.61
CA SER A 38 -5.87 14.02 -17.98
C SER A 38 -5.92 14.05 -16.46
N MET A 39 -6.95 14.69 -15.92
CA MET A 39 -7.49 14.35 -14.59
C MET A 39 -7.97 12.87 -14.48
N THR A 40 -7.90 12.10 -15.55
CA THR A 40 -8.19 10.65 -15.61
C THR A 40 -7.15 9.80 -14.88
N TRP A 41 -5.92 10.29 -14.70
CA TRP A 41 -4.89 9.56 -13.96
C TRP A 41 -5.24 9.31 -12.49
N VAL A 42 -6.08 10.14 -11.88
CA VAL A 42 -6.53 9.94 -10.49
C VAL A 42 -7.31 8.64 -10.34
N LYS A 43 -8.05 8.24 -11.38
CA LYS A 43 -8.88 7.01 -11.38
C LYS A 43 -8.05 5.74 -11.62
N GLU A 44 -7.04 5.82 -12.47
CA GLU A 44 -6.09 4.71 -12.71
C GLU A 44 -5.14 4.53 -11.52
N TRP A 45 -4.80 5.61 -10.84
CA TRP A 45 -3.98 5.60 -9.64
C TRP A 45 -4.59 4.82 -8.49
N SER A 46 -5.90 4.90 -8.26
CA SER A 46 -6.56 4.16 -7.18
C SER A 46 -6.46 2.65 -7.37
N THR A 47 -6.52 2.18 -8.61
CA THR A 47 -6.37 0.75 -8.95
C THR A 47 -4.91 0.29 -8.98
N ALA A 48 -3.97 1.15 -9.38
CA ALA A 48 -2.53 0.83 -9.40
C ALA A 48 -1.94 0.76 -7.98
N PHE A 49 -2.41 1.60 -7.04
CA PHE A 49 -1.93 1.62 -5.66
C PHE A 49 -2.10 0.29 -4.93
N GLU A 50 -3.19 -0.43 -5.19
CA GLU A 50 -3.48 -1.70 -4.54
C GLU A 50 -2.66 -2.87 -5.10
N LYS A 51 -2.05 -2.70 -6.27
CA LYS A 51 -1.39 -3.79 -7.01
C LYS A 51 0.10 -3.94 -6.69
N GLN A 52 0.80 -2.87 -6.27
CA GLN A 52 2.26 -2.92 -6.02
C GLN A 52 2.57 -3.86 -4.86
N ARG A 53 3.36 -4.92 -5.10
CA ARG A 53 3.61 -5.97 -4.12
C ARG A 53 5.04 -6.49 -4.15
N SER A 54 5.47 -7.11 -3.05
CA SER A 54 6.75 -7.80 -2.98
C SER A 54 6.72 -9.11 -3.76
N LEU A 55 7.68 -9.34 -4.65
CA LEU A 55 7.83 -10.60 -5.37
C LEU A 55 8.02 -11.81 -4.43
N THR A 56 8.80 -11.62 -3.36
CA THR A 56 9.18 -12.73 -2.47
C THR A 56 8.09 -13.11 -1.47
N SER A 57 7.34 -12.15 -0.97
CA SER A 57 6.30 -12.38 0.06
C SER A 57 4.87 -12.28 -0.47
N ASN A 58 4.70 -11.79 -1.69
CA ASN A 58 3.41 -11.44 -2.31
C ASN A 58 2.56 -10.45 -1.48
N ILE A 59 3.17 -9.79 -0.47
CA ILE A 59 2.48 -8.82 0.39
C ILE A 59 2.42 -7.48 -0.35
N PRO A 60 1.24 -6.84 -0.43
CA PRO A 60 1.11 -5.51 -1.01
C PRO A 60 1.88 -4.46 -0.20
N TYR A 61 2.54 -3.55 -0.89
CA TYR A 61 3.08 -2.35 -0.27
C TYR A 61 1.95 -1.43 0.17
N LYS A 62 2.20 -0.65 1.23
CA LYS A 62 1.21 0.26 1.82
C LYS A 62 1.75 1.67 1.96
N GLY A 63 0.83 2.64 2.07
CA GLY A 63 1.17 4.04 2.34
C GLY A 63 2.15 4.62 1.33
N ARG A 64 3.16 5.33 1.81
CA ARG A 64 4.16 6.04 1.01
C ARG A 64 4.91 5.13 0.02
N ASN A 65 5.24 3.91 0.43
CA ASN A 65 5.91 2.96 -0.46
C ASN A 65 5.02 2.56 -1.65
N ALA A 66 3.75 2.24 -1.41
CA ALA A 66 2.82 1.91 -2.48
C ALA A 66 2.68 3.09 -3.45
N PHE A 67 2.52 4.30 -2.92
CA PHE A 67 2.45 5.53 -3.71
C PHE A 67 3.67 5.69 -4.60
N MET A 68 4.88 5.68 -4.01
CA MET A 68 6.13 5.87 -4.75
C MET A 68 6.32 4.82 -5.85
N LEU A 69 6.08 3.55 -5.54
CA LEU A 69 6.24 2.48 -6.51
C LEU A 69 5.24 2.59 -7.67
N SER A 70 4.00 3.04 -7.39
CA SER A 70 2.99 3.28 -8.43
C SER A 70 3.38 4.46 -9.34
N VAL A 71 3.90 5.56 -8.76
CA VAL A 71 4.41 6.69 -9.55
C VAL A 71 5.52 6.25 -10.49
N ILE A 72 6.51 5.50 -9.96
CA ILE A 72 7.64 5.02 -10.78
C ILE A 72 7.17 4.02 -11.83
N ALA A 73 6.23 3.11 -11.50
CA ALA A 73 5.66 2.18 -12.46
C ALA A 73 5.00 2.93 -13.63
N ALA A 74 4.19 3.95 -13.33
CA ALA A 74 3.54 4.79 -14.35
C ALA A 74 4.56 5.56 -15.20
N LEU A 75 5.57 6.18 -14.59
CA LEU A 75 6.62 6.93 -15.31
C LEU A 75 7.45 6.04 -16.23
N LYS A 76 7.74 4.82 -15.82
CA LYS A 76 8.55 3.83 -16.55
C LYS A 76 7.75 2.94 -17.48
N GLY A 77 6.41 2.95 -17.37
CA GLY A 77 5.53 2.09 -18.16
C GLY A 77 5.56 0.63 -17.70
N TYR A 78 5.87 0.34 -16.44
CA TYR A 78 5.86 -1.02 -15.93
C TYR A 78 4.42 -1.53 -15.77
N SER A 79 4.16 -2.70 -16.32
CA SER A 79 2.88 -3.41 -16.23
C SER A 79 2.86 -4.43 -15.09
N ASP A 80 4.03 -4.99 -14.72
CA ASP A 80 4.14 -5.95 -13.63
C ASP A 80 4.17 -5.23 -12.27
N PRO A 81 3.24 -5.52 -11.35
CA PRO A 81 3.16 -4.84 -10.06
C PRO A 81 4.17 -5.38 -9.02
N ARG A 82 5.02 -6.33 -9.37
CA ARG A 82 5.93 -7.00 -8.43
C ARG A 82 7.28 -6.30 -8.36
N TRP A 83 7.78 -6.17 -7.14
CA TRP A 83 9.06 -5.54 -6.83
C TRP A 83 9.89 -6.45 -5.94
N VAL A 84 11.20 -6.40 -6.12
CA VAL A 84 12.13 -7.28 -5.42
C VAL A 84 13.39 -6.54 -4.99
N THR A 85 13.94 -6.89 -3.82
CA THR A 85 15.27 -6.42 -3.42
C THR A 85 16.35 -7.23 -4.14
N PHE A 86 17.55 -6.66 -4.28
CA PHE A 86 18.69 -7.38 -4.85
C PHE A 86 18.94 -8.73 -4.14
N ASN A 87 18.85 -8.74 -2.81
CA ASN A 87 18.99 -10.00 -2.06
C ASN A 87 17.80 -10.94 -2.24
N GLY A 88 16.59 -10.40 -2.48
CA GLY A 88 15.40 -11.21 -2.74
C GLY A 88 15.45 -11.98 -4.05
N LEU A 89 16.22 -11.50 -5.04
CA LEU A 89 16.46 -12.22 -6.30
C LEU A 89 17.19 -13.55 -6.11
N ARG A 90 18.01 -13.68 -5.07
CA ARG A 90 18.72 -14.94 -4.75
C ARG A 90 17.81 -16.12 -4.46
N ASN A 91 16.51 -15.86 -4.20
CA ASN A 91 15.52 -16.92 -4.03
C ASN A 91 15.08 -17.55 -5.37
N PHE A 92 15.52 -16.99 -6.50
CA PHE A 92 15.20 -17.44 -7.84
C PHE A 92 16.49 -17.77 -8.58
N ASP A 93 16.63 -19.00 -9.05
CA ASP A 93 17.83 -19.48 -9.67
C ASP A 93 18.15 -18.69 -10.96
N GLY A 94 19.39 -18.20 -11.06
CA GLY A 94 19.84 -17.39 -12.19
C GLY A 94 19.25 -15.98 -12.26
N ALA A 95 18.36 -15.58 -11.34
CA ALA A 95 17.74 -14.26 -11.39
C ALA A 95 18.72 -13.14 -11.02
N HIS A 96 18.72 -12.08 -11.80
CA HIS A 96 19.57 -10.91 -11.60
C HIS A 96 18.94 -9.64 -12.16
N VAL A 97 19.42 -8.49 -11.69
CA VAL A 97 19.05 -7.17 -12.22
C VAL A 97 19.80 -6.93 -13.54
N LYS A 98 19.11 -6.46 -14.55
CA LYS A 98 19.70 -6.09 -15.85
C LYS A 98 20.76 -5.01 -15.68
N LYS A 99 21.81 -5.07 -16.51
CA LYS A 99 22.92 -4.10 -16.43
C LYS A 99 22.43 -2.67 -16.70
N GLY A 100 22.78 -1.76 -15.81
CA GLY A 100 22.43 -0.32 -15.93
C GLY A 100 21.11 0.08 -15.30
N GLU A 101 20.30 -0.86 -14.83
CA GLU A 101 19.04 -0.58 -14.17
C GLU A 101 19.25 0.07 -12.80
N LYS A 102 18.37 1.02 -12.47
CA LYS A 102 18.38 1.74 -11.19
C LYS A 102 17.16 1.34 -10.37
N GLY A 103 17.40 0.93 -9.13
CA GLY A 103 16.33 0.59 -8.19
C GLY A 103 15.68 1.83 -7.59
N VAL A 104 14.55 1.59 -6.96
CA VAL A 104 13.75 2.58 -6.24
C VAL A 104 13.91 2.38 -4.75
N HIS A 105 14.01 3.45 -4.00
CA HIS A 105 14.10 3.41 -2.55
C HIS A 105 12.71 3.23 -1.93
N ILE A 106 12.61 2.36 -0.93
CA ILE A 106 11.45 2.19 -0.07
C ILE A 106 11.86 2.29 1.39
N GLU A 107 10.95 2.75 2.24
CA GLU A 107 11.17 2.88 3.67
C GLU A 107 10.50 1.72 4.42
N ARG A 108 11.22 1.09 5.33
CA ARG A 108 10.67 0.12 6.27
C ARG A 108 11.09 0.46 7.69
N TRP A 109 10.14 0.54 8.58
CA TRP A 109 10.40 0.73 10.00
C TRP A 109 10.86 -0.58 10.62
N ILE A 110 11.99 -0.52 11.31
CA ILE A 110 12.63 -1.66 11.97
C ILE A 110 12.52 -1.47 13.49
N VAL A 111 12.15 -2.52 14.16
CA VAL A 111 12.14 -2.59 15.63
C VAL A 111 13.37 -3.37 16.07
N SER A 112 14.24 -2.72 16.83
CA SER A 112 15.46 -3.32 17.40
C SER A 112 15.32 -3.48 18.90
N ASP A 113 15.50 -4.68 19.40
CA ASP A 113 15.58 -4.98 20.83
C ASP A 113 16.92 -4.50 21.37
N LEU A 114 16.90 -3.47 22.24
CA LEU A 114 18.10 -2.86 22.80
C LEU A 114 18.82 -3.75 23.80
N THR A 115 18.14 -4.72 24.40
CA THR A 115 18.72 -5.66 25.36
C THR A 115 19.58 -6.74 24.71
N LYS A 116 19.51 -6.90 23.38
CA LYS A 116 20.23 -7.89 22.61
C LYS A 116 21.43 -7.31 21.88
N LYS A 117 22.48 -8.10 21.68
CA LYS A 117 23.67 -7.72 20.91
C LYS A 117 23.44 -7.91 19.40
N LYS A 118 24.27 -7.24 18.59
CA LYS A 118 24.26 -7.43 17.14
C LYS A 118 24.58 -8.89 16.80
N GLY A 119 23.71 -9.51 15.99
CA GLY A 119 23.84 -10.93 15.56
C GLY A 119 23.05 -11.92 16.43
N GLU A 120 22.54 -11.53 17.58
CA GLU A 120 21.68 -12.40 18.37
C GLU A 120 20.31 -12.60 17.69
N LYS A 121 19.76 -13.80 17.88
CA LYS A 121 18.43 -14.16 17.39
C LYS A 121 17.40 -13.18 17.94
N ASP A 122 16.46 -12.76 17.08
CA ASP A 122 15.40 -11.79 17.42
C ASP A 122 15.91 -10.40 17.88
N LYS A 123 17.14 -10.01 17.50
CA LYS A 123 17.60 -8.62 17.65
C LYS A 123 16.67 -7.64 16.93
N PHE A 124 16.15 -8.04 15.78
CA PHE A 124 15.15 -7.29 15.03
C PHE A 124 13.85 -8.07 15.01
N ILE A 125 12.77 -7.40 15.37
CA ILE A 125 11.42 -7.97 15.42
C ILE A 125 10.46 -7.14 14.57
N ASP A 126 9.33 -7.72 14.21
CA ASP A 126 8.24 -6.99 13.55
C ASP A 126 7.36 -6.23 14.57
N PHE A 127 6.56 -5.29 14.05
CA PHE A 127 5.66 -4.49 14.88
C PHE A 127 4.59 -5.31 15.59
N ASP A 128 4.13 -6.40 15.00
CA ASP A 128 3.09 -7.23 15.61
C ASP A 128 3.63 -7.99 16.81
N LYS A 129 4.88 -8.47 16.71
CA LYS A 129 5.59 -9.07 17.84
C LYS A 129 5.82 -8.05 18.94
N LEU A 130 6.27 -6.82 18.59
CA LEU A 130 6.42 -5.73 19.55
C LEU A 130 5.10 -5.46 20.29
N LYS A 131 4.00 -5.25 19.55
CA LYS A 131 2.69 -4.99 20.14
C LYS A 131 2.25 -6.08 21.11
N LYS A 132 2.47 -7.34 20.76
CA LYS A 132 2.14 -8.49 21.65
C LYS A 132 2.94 -8.42 22.95
N LEU A 133 4.26 -8.21 22.87
CA LEU A 133 5.14 -8.14 24.05
C LEU A 133 4.79 -6.98 24.99
N ILE A 134 4.45 -5.82 24.41
CA ILE A 134 4.04 -4.66 25.23
C ILE A 134 2.64 -4.87 25.84
N LYS A 135 1.68 -5.40 25.05
CA LYS A 135 0.31 -5.62 25.53
C LYS A 135 0.23 -6.70 26.60
N SER A 136 1.07 -7.75 26.54
CA SER A 136 1.15 -8.78 27.57
C SER A 136 1.84 -8.31 28.87
N GLY A 137 2.50 -7.14 28.86
CA GLY A 137 3.29 -6.65 29.98
C GLY A 137 4.63 -7.37 30.16
N GLU A 138 5.02 -8.27 29.23
CA GLU A 138 6.29 -8.99 29.32
C GLU A 138 7.50 -8.09 29.11
N ARG A 139 7.37 -7.00 28.35
CA ARG A 139 8.46 -6.11 27.98
C ARG A 139 8.00 -4.64 28.00
N ASP A 140 8.93 -3.73 28.30
CA ASP A 140 8.71 -2.28 28.25
C ASP A 140 9.07 -1.75 26.85
N VAL A 141 8.29 -0.78 26.34
CA VAL A 141 8.56 -0.14 25.05
C VAL A 141 9.95 0.51 24.99
N ARG A 142 10.47 0.97 26.13
CA ARG A 142 11.79 1.58 26.26
C ARG A 142 12.96 0.61 25.99
N GLU A 143 12.69 -0.69 26.00
CA GLU A 143 13.68 -1.71 25.65
C GLU A 143 13.85 -1.88 24.14
N PHE A 144 13.10 -1.13 23.34
CA PHE A 144 13.13 -1.20 21.88
C PHE A 144 13.43 0.14 21.25
N ALA A 145 14.20 0.13 20.18
CA ALA A 145 14.38 1.29 19.31
C ALA A 145 13.62 1.05 18.00
N ILE A 146 12.90 2.08 17.55
CA ILE A 146 12.16 2.05 16.30
C ILE A 146 12.78 3.08 15.37
N PHE A 147 13.25 2.66 14.21
CA PHE A 147 13.91 3.56 13.26
C PHE A 147 13.59 3.16 11.81
N PRO A 148 13.54 4.14 10.90
CA PRO A 148 13.37 3.89 9.48
C PRO A 148 14.64 3.31 8.88
N LYS A 149 14.50 2.35 7.96
CA LYS A 149 15.57 1.83 7.14
C LYS A 149 15.16 1.87 5.69
N ILE A 150 16.03 2.38 4.85
CA ILE A 150 15.82 2.46 3.40
C ILE A 150 16.33 1.17 2.76
N PHE A 151 15.50 0.62 1.86
CA PHE A 151 15.82 -0.54 1.04
C PHE A 151 15.67 -0.16 -0.43
N THR A 152 16.52 -0.70 -1.27
CA THR A 152 16.40 -0.56 -2.72
C THR A 152 15.64 -1.76 -3.27
N VAL A 153 14.63 -1.50 -4.07
CA VAL A 153 13.85 -2.49 -4.80
C VAL A 153 13.89 -2.22 -6.31
N PHE A 154 13.73 -3.26 -7.08
CA PHE A 154 13.67 -3.24 -8.53
C PHE A 154 12.32 -3.81 -8.96
N ASN A 155 11.70 -3.23 -9.99
CA ASN A 155 10.57 -3.86 -10.62
C ASN A 155 11.04 -5.16 -11.32
N VAL A 156 10.20 -6.19 -11.38
CA VAL A 156 10.58 -7.46 -12.02
C VAL A 156 10.90 -7.30 -13.50
N GLU A 157 10.36 -6.29 -14.18
CA GLU A 157 10.69 -5.96 -15.57
C GLU A 157 12.13 -5.45 -15.74
N GLN A 158 12.77 -5.01 -14.66
CA GLN A 158 14.21 -4.68 -14.59
C GLN A 158 15.08 -5.90 -14.33
N CYS A 159 14.50 -7.10 -14.19
CA CYS A 159 15.20 -8.31 -13.81
C CYS A 159 15.09 -9.37 -14.91
N GLU A 160 16.01 -10.30 -14.92
CA GLU A 160 15.99 -11.55 -15.70
C GLU A 160 15.89 -12.75 -14.76
N GLY A 161 15.40 -13.88 -15.26
CA GLY A 161 15.28 -15.12 -14.48
C GLY A 161 14.15 -15.11 -13.42
N VAL A 162 13.26 -14.12 -13.45
CA VAL A 162 12.11 -14.04 -12.54
C VAL A 162 10.92 -14.79 -13.17
N PRO A 163 10.17 -15.61 -12.41
CA PRO A 163 8.98 -16.27 -12.92
C PRO A 163 7.96 -15.27 -13.47
N PRO A 164 7.29 -15.58 -14.60
CA PRO A 164 6.26 -14.72 -15.15
C PRO A 164 5.15 -14.45 -14.14
N LEU A 165 4.44 -13.34 -14.30
CA LEU A 165 3.25 -13.04 -13.52
C LEU A 165 2.18 -14.07 -13.88
N VAL A 166 1.81 -14.91 -12.92
CA VAL A 166 0.61 -15.72 -13.06
C VAL A 166 -0.56 -14.78 -12.74
N GLU A 167 -1.27 -14.35 -13.78
CA GLU A 167 -2.53 -13.65 -13.58
C GLU A 167 -3.44 -14.58 -12.77
N GLN A 168 -3.66 -14.23 -11.51
CA GLN A 168 -4.78 -14.82 -10.79
C GLN A 168 -6.02 -14.28 -11.52
N GLU A 169 -6.85 -15.18 -12.03
CA GLU A 169 -8.17 -14.79 -12.50
C GLU A 169 -8.78 -13.93 -11.39
N GLU A 170 -8.91 -12.63 -11.68
CA GLU A 170 -9.65 -11.75 -10.79
C GLU A 170 -11.02 -12.40 -10.66
N LYS A 171 -11.35 -12.94 -9.48
CA LYS A 171 -12.71 -13.34 -9.19
C LYS A 171 -13.54 -12.12 -9.55
N LYS A 172 -14.29 -12.19 -10.65
CA LYS A 172 -15.25 -11.15 -11.01
C LYS A 172 -16.26 -11.13 -9.88
N ILE A 173 -15.97 -10.28 -8.90
CA ILE A 173 -16.92 -10.01 -7.82
C ILE A 173 -18.08 -9.32 -8.55
N ASN A 174 -19.23 -9.95 -8.50
CA ASN A 174 -20.44 -9.26 -8.92
C ASN A 174 -20.62 -8.10 -7.94
N GLN A 175 -20.21 -6.92 -8.38
CA GLN A 175 -20.16 -5.72 -7.52
C GLN A 175 -21.54 -5.37 -6.95
N GLU A 176 -22.58 -5.60 -7.72
CA GLU A 176 -23.96 -5.37 -7.30
C GLU A 176 -24.36 -6.34 -6.16
N GLN A 177 -24.02 -7.62 -6.31
CA GLN A 177 -24.25 -8.62 -5.28
C GLN A 177 -23.44 -8.30 -4.01
N TYR A 178 -22.21 -7.83 -4.17
CA TYR A 178 -21.35 -7.48 -3.03
C TYR A 178 -21.96 -6.39 -2.14
N VAL A 179 -22.48 -5.29 -2.71
CA VAL A 179 -23.14 -4.22 -1.95
C VAL A 179 -24.36 -4.75 -1.22
N THR A 180 -25.16 -5.58 -1.90
CA THR A 180 -26.33 -6.22 -1.31
C THR A 180 -25.94 -7.15 -0.15
N ASP A 181 -24.90 -7.93 -0.30
CA ASP A 181 -24.41 -8.85 0.73
C ASP A 181 -23.89 -8.09 1.96
N VAL A 182 -23.17 -6.97 1.76
CA VAL A 182 -22.73 -6.10 2.84
C VAL A 182 -23.93 -5.53 3.60
N ALA A 183 -24.92 -4.97 2.89
CA ALA A 183 -26.12 -4.42 3.49
C ALA A 183 -26.90 -5.46 4.30
N ASN A 184 -27.07 -6.67 3.74
CA ASN A 184 -27.74 -7.79 4.40
C ASN A 184 -26.97 -8.25 5.65
N GLY A 185 -25.63 -8.37 5.55
CA GLY A 185 -24.77 -8.70 6.69
C GLY A 185 -24.85 -7.67 7.82
N MET A 186 -25.02 -6.41 7.50
CA MET A 186 -25.22 -5.32 8.45
C MET A 186 -26.68 -5.19 8.91
N LYS A 187 -27.63 -5.90 8.29
CA LYS A 187 -29.09 -5.78 8.50
C LYS A 187 -29.59 -4.36 8.21
N VAL A 188 -29.03 -3.70 7.19
CA VAL A 188 -29.41 -2.36 6.71
C VAL A 188 -30.21 -2.53 5.43
N LYS A 189 -31.32 -1.83 5.32
CA LYS A 189 -32.12 -1.79 4.07
C LYS A 189 -31.45 -0.86 3.07
N LEU A 190 -31.44 -1.26 1.80
CA LEU A 190 -31.10 -0.40 0.67
C LEU A 190 -32.36 -0.11 -0.12
N LEU A 191 -32.71 1.17 -0.26
CA LEU A 191 -33.87 1.62 -1.04
C LEU A 191 -33.39 2.54 -2.18
N ASN A 192 -33.83 2.23 -3.40
CA ASN A 192 -33.72 3.14 -4.54
C ASN A 192 -35.05 3.84 -4.71
N ASP A 193 -35.29 4.88 -3.92
CA ASP A 193 -36.59 5.55 -3.81
C ASP A 193 -36.74 6.75 -4.75
N GLY A 194 -35.76 6.97 -5.65
CA GLY A 194 -35.86 7.97 -6.72
C GLY A 194 -35.53 9.38 -6.32
N GLY A 195 -35.06 9.63 -5.09
CA GLY A 195 -34.56 10.95 -4.68
C GLY A 195 -33.27 11.34 -5.41
N ASP A 196 -32.92 12.64 -5.32
CA ASP A 196 -31.66 13.15 -5.92
C ASP A 196 -30.45 12.98 -5.02
N ASN A 197 -30.66 12.60 -3.76
CA ASN A 197 -29.62 12.49 -2.75
C ASN A 197 -29.47 11.06 -2.24
N ALA A 198 -28.23 10.65 -2.02
CA ALA A 198 -27.91 9.46 -1.26
C ALA A 198 -27.71 9.83 0.21
N TYR A 199 -28.26 9.05 1.13
CA TYR A 199 -28.06 9.25 2.56
C TYR A 199 -28.44 8.01 3.38
N TYR A 200 -27.80 7.87 4.54
CA TYR A 200 -28.23 6.93 5.57
C TYR A 200 -29.16 7.59 6.56
N SER A 201 -30.33 7.00 6.81
CA SER A 201 -31.28 7.40 7.85
C SER A 201 -31.04 6.61 9.14
N PRO A 202 -30.46 7.21 10.20
CA PRO A 202 -30.27 6.53 11.48
C PRO A 202 -31.59 6.11 12.16
N PHE A 203 -32.65 6.86 11.91
CA PHE A 203 -33.98 6.58 12.49
C PHE A 203 -34.57 5.29 11.90
N GLU A 204 -34.53 5.15 10.59
CA GLU A 204 -35.10 4.01 9.86
C GLU A 204 -34.12 2.83 9.72
N ASP A 205 -32.85 3.05 10.02
CA ASP A 205 -31.74 2.12 9.76
C ASP A 205 -31.69 1.69 8.28
N THR A 206 -31.83 2.67 7.40
CA THR A 206 -32.02 2.47 5.97
C THR A 206 -31.11 3.42 5.18
N VAL A 207 -30.51 2.90 4.12
CA VAL A 207 -29.79 3.69 3.13
C VAL A 207 -30.75 4.01 1.97
N HIS A 208 -30.89 5.29 1.67
CA HIS A 208 -31.65 5.81 0.55
C HIS A 208 -30.71 6.21 -0.58
N LEU A 209 -30.99 5.74 -1.78
CA LEU A 209 -30.20 5.99 -2.97
C LEU A 209 -31.07 6.49 -4.12
N PRO A 210 -30.55 7.35 -5.00
CA PRO A 210 -31.16 7.63 -6.29
C PRO A 210 -31.37 6.33 -7.09
N ASN A 211 -32.24 6.40 -8.08
CA ASN A 211 -32.39 5.29 -9.01
C ASN A 211 -31.06 4.95 -9.67
N LYS A 212 -30.78 3.66 -9.89
CA LYS A 212 -29.53 3.20 -10.50
C LYS A 212 -29.16 3.92 -11.80
N ASN A 213 -30.17 4.21 -12.62
CA ASN A 213 -30.00 4.92 -13.89
C ASN A 213 -29.56 6.39 -13.75
N ALA A 214 -29.62 6.97 -12.55
CA ALA A 214 -29.12 8.31 -12.27
C ALA A 214 -27.58 8.35 -12.11
N PHE A 215 -26.94 7.19 -11.97
CA PHE A 215 -25.49 7.10 -11.81
C PHE A 215 -24.80 6.91 -13.16
N SER A 216 -23.60 7.48 -13.30
CA SER A 216 -22.80 7.39 -14.52
C SER A 216 -22.23 5.98 -14.80
N SER A 217 -22.20 5.12 -13.79
CA SER A 217 -21.71 3.74 -13.88
C SER A 217 -22.12 2.92 -12.66
N ASP A 218 -22.10 1.58 -12.79
CA ASP A 218 -22.28 0.67 -11.65
C ASP A 218 -21.26 0.91 -10.53
N TYR A 219 -20.05 1.30 -10.90
CA TYR A 219 -19.03 1.67 -9.94
C TYR A 219 -19.45 2.89 -9.10
N ALA A 220 -19.97 3.93 -9.73
CA ALA A 220 -20.43 5.12 -9.04
C ALA A 220 -21.60 4.81 -8.08
N TYR A 221 -22.55 3.98 -8.51
CA TYR A 221 -23.62 3.49 -7.66
C TYR A 221 -23.09 2.73 -6.43
N ASN A 222 -22.23 1.74 -6.68
CA ASN A 222 -21.68 0.89 -5.61
C ASN A 222 -20.82 1.67 -4.62
N ALA A 223 -20.01 2.61 -5.11
CA ALA A 223 -19.19 3.48 -4.27
C ALA A 223 -20.04 4.35 -3.34
N THR A 224 -21.12 4.92 -3.88
CA THR A 224 -22.08 5.73 -3.09
C THR A 224 -22.81 4.86 -2.07
N ALA A 225 -23.30 3.70 -2.47
CA ALA A 225 -23.99 2.79 -1.55
C ALA A 225 -23.09 2.32 -0.40
N LEU A 226 -21.82 1.97 -0.69
CA LEU A 226 -20.84 1.60 0.34
C LEU A 226 -20.47 2.77 1.25
N HIS A 227 -20.45 4.01 0.73
CA HIS A 227 -20.25 5.20 1.53
C HIS A 227 -21.37 5.36 2.58
N GLU A 228 -22.62 5.26 2.15
CA GLU A 228 -23.78 5.38 3.06
C GLU A 228 -23.86 4.20 4.05
N LEU A 229 -23.50 2.99 3.62
CA LEU A 229 -23.33 1.85 4.54
C LEU A 229 -22.20 2.09 5.56
N GLY A 230 -21.17 2.83 5.17
CA GLY A 230 -20.14 3.32 6.08
C GLY A 230 -20.70 4.17 7.22
N HIS A 231 -21.61 5.09 6.91
CA HIS A 231 -22.34 5.87 7.93
C HIS A 231 -23.20 4.98 8.84
N ALA A 232 -23.85 3.97 8.27
CA ALA A 232 -24.63 3.00 9.05
C ALA A 232 -23.80 2.23 10.09
N THR A 233 -22.48 2.08 9.89
CA THR A 233 -21.60 1.44 10.91
C THR A 233 -21.54 2.20 12.22
N GLY A 234 -21.82 3.53 12.21
CA GLY A 234 -21.77 4.37 13.40
C GLY A 234 -22.87 4.11 14.41
N ARG A 235 -23.94 3.40 14.02
CA ARG A 235 -25.08 3.13 14.89
C ARG A 235 -24.66 2.42 16.19
N GLU A 236 -25.38 2.70 17.30
CA GLU A 236 -25.12 2.12 18.62
C GLU A 236 -25.09 0.58 18.61
N SER A 237 -25.96 -0.06 17.82
CA SER A 237 -26.02 -1.53 17.67
C SER A 237 -24.85 -2.14 16.87
N ARG A 238 -23.93 -1.29 16.36
CA ARG A 238 -22.76 -1.73 15.53
C ARG A 238 -21.45 -1.25 16.15
N LEU A 239 -20.88 -0.14 15.68
CA LEU A 239 -19.54 0.33 16.13
C LEU A 239 -19.59 1.46 17.15
N GLN A 240 -20.77 1.97 17.49
CA GLN A 240 -20.96 3.11 18.43
C GLN A 240 -20.01 4.29 18.16
N ARG A 241 -19.96 4.74 16.94
CA ARG A 241 -19.17 5.90 16.57
C ARG A 241 -20.08 7.13 16.64
N ASN A 242 -19.89 7.95 17.67
CA ASN A 242 -20.50 9.27 17.81
C ASN A 242 -19.63 10.31 17.12
#